data_40783293e76e5b29b406dc11d0358fe0
#
_entry.id   40783293e76e5b29b406dc11d0358fe0
#
_cell.length_a   1.000
_cell.length_b   1.000
_cell.length_c   1.000
_cell.angle_alpha   90.00
_cell.angle_beta   90.00
_cell.angle_gamma   90.00
#
_symmetry.space_group_name_H-M   'P 1'
#
loop_
_entity.id
_entity.type
_entity.pdbx_description
1 polymer ?
#
loop_
_entity_poly.entity_id
_entity_poly.type
_entity_poly.pdbx_seq_one_letter_code
_entity_poly.pdbx_strand_id
1 'polypeptide(L)'
;MKPPRRLRSAVAFAAAAACCIAGLAGAGPLARGAVANPALGLPELQVPAPALVALGRKLFFDRRLSANGTLSCAMCHVPAQGFTANELRTSVGMNGVSLRRNAPTLLNVAHVRRLFVDGRAATLEAQALQPLLHPEEMANPSLAAVLARIDSLADYRTPLRSAFNRPRASAAGLAAALAAYERSLIAAGSNFDRWYFGRQADALDETEKRGFALFVQHGCVQCHRIDGDHALFTDAAFHNIGVQANTDAQRLQSVAVLLAPGETTVVARAELRRIGVEDRADLGRYEVTRRAADRRAFRTPSLRNVALTGPYMHDGSFSTLAAVVDYYAGGGTPSDPAQDAGIRPLALDAADRAALVAFLGSLTSPVAASPNQP
;
A
#
# COMPACT_ATOMS: atom_id res chain seq x y z
N MET A 1 23.31 -29.78 68.27
CA MET A 1 24.03 -28.79 67.47
C MET A 1 23.13 -28.37 66.31
N LYS A 2 22.56 -27.15 66.36
CA LYS A 2 21.69 -26.58 65.28
C LYS A 2 22.58 -25.81 64.27
N PRO A 3 22.37 -25.89 62.95
CA PRO A 3 23.07 -25.07 61.99
C PRO A 3 22.45 -23.66 61.88
N PRO A 4 23.22 -22.65 61.46
CA PRO A 4 22.80 -21.25 61.52
C PRO A 4 21.89 -20.89 60.36
N ARG A 5 20.89 -20.02 60.67
CA ARG A 5 19.98 -19.36 59.71
C ARG A 5 20.77 -18.40 58.81
N ARG A 6 20.71 -18.59 57.51
CA ARG A 6 21.14 -17.59 56.50
C ARG A 6 20.04 -16.53 56.33
N LEU A 7 20.36 -15.29 56.67
CA LEU A 7 19.60 -14.09 56.29
C LEU A 7 19.63 -13.97 54.76
N ARG A 8 18.48 -13.94 54.15
CA ARG A 8 18.30 -13.51 52.74
C ARG A 8 18.05 -11.99 52.74
N SER A 9 19.05 -11.22 52.35
CA SER A 9 18.90 -9.80 52.05
C SER A 9 18.14 -9.68 50.73
N ALA A 10 16.92 -9.16 50.78
CA ALA A 10 16.16 -8.74 49.64
C ALA A 10 16.69 -7.36 49.21
N VAL A 11 17.44 -7.31 48.13
CA VAL A 11 17.78 -6.05 47.45
C VAL A 11 16.63 -5.69 46.55
N ALA A 12 15.85 -4.70 46.95
CA ALA A 12 14.82 -4.08 46.14
C ALA A 12 15.51 -3.19 45.09
N PHE A 13 15.52 -3.63 43.84
CA PHE A 13 15.80 -2.75 42.70
C PHE A 13 14.57 -1.90 42.44
N ALA A 14 14.59 -0.67 42.92
CA ALA A 14 13.70 0.37 42.48
C ALA A 14 14.15 0.83 41.09
N ALA A 15 13.51 0.34 40.04
CA ALA A 15 13.66 0.85 38.69
C ALA A 15 12.97 2.21 38.61
N ALA A 16 13.75 3.28 38.65
CA ALA A 16 13.31 4.61 38.30
C ALA A 16 13.13 4.69 36.78
N ALA A 17 11.92 4.41 36.32
CA ALA A 17 11.47 4.78 34.98
C ALA A 17 11.09 6.28 35.00
N ALA A 18 12.10 7.15 34.98
CA ALA A 18 11.87 8.59 34.75
C ALA A 18 11.69 8.84 33.27
N CYS A 19 10.46 8.95 32.89
CA CYS A 19 9.80 9.81 31.94
C CYS A 19 10.71 10.82 31.21
N CYS A 20 11.04 10.53 29.95
CA CYS A 20 11.31 11.56 28.94
C CYS A 20 10.02 11.78 28.12
N ILE A 21 8.97 12.29 28.76
CA ILE A 21 7.83 12.92 28.09
C ILE A 21 8.00 14.44 28.27
N ALA A 22 8.96 15.00 27.56
CA ALA A 22 9.09 16.45 27.44
C ALA A 22 9.53 16.76 26.01
N GLY A 23 8.56 17.12 25.15
CA GLY A 23 8.87 17.59 23.79
C GLY A 23 7.75 17.55 22.77
N LEU A 24 6.49 17.26 23.12
CA LEU A 24 5.35 17.35 22.21
C LEU A 24 4.44 18.59 22.43
N ALA A 25 4.91 19.55 23.19
CA ALA A 25 4.19 20.81 23.35
C ALA A 25 4.63 21.80 22.26
N GLY A 26 3.90 21.86 21.14
CA GLY A 26 4.14 22.84 20.08
C GLY A 26 3.51 22.57 18.73
N ALA A 27 2.74 21.52 18.56
CA ALA A 27 1.82 21.43 17.41
C ALA A 27 0.57 22.24 17.78
N GLY A 28 0.50 23.50 17.35
CA GLY A 28 -0.76 24.22 17.35
C GLY A 28 -1.84 23.39 16.66
N PRO A 29 -3.13 23.59 16.95
CA PRO A 29 -4.19 22.79 16.36
C PRO A 29 -4.05 22.86 14.84
N LEU A 30 -3.77 21.72 14.20
CA LEU A 30 -3.87 21.57 12.74
C LEU A 30 -5.28 22.07 12.39
N ALA A 31 -5.38 23.09 11.54
CA ALA A 31 -6.65 23.62 11.11
C ALA A 31 -7.52 22.46 10.66
N ARG A 32 -8.63 22.20 11.35
CA ARG A 32 -9.60 21.17 10.97
C ARG A 32 -10.11 21.57 9.60
N GLY A 33 -9.81 20.78 8.58
CA GLY A 33 -10.37 20.96 7.25
C GLY A 33 -11.89 20.88 7.28
N ALA A 34 -12.55 21.54 6.33
CA ALA A 34 -13.99 21.41 6.16
C ALA A 34 -14.35 19.94 5.86
N VAL A 35 -15.49 19.48 6.41
CA VAL A 35 -16.06 18.19 6.02
C VAL A 35 -16.57 18.36 4.59
N ALA A 36 -16.04 17.60 3.63
CA ALA A 36 -16.60 17.56 2.29
C ALA A 36 -17.90 16.72 2.31
N ASN A 37 -18.87 17.07 1.48
CA ASN A 37 -19.97 16.16 1.19
C ASN A 37 -19.36 14.82 0.75
N PRO A 38 -19.89 13.68 1.25
CA PRO A 38 -19.33 12.37 0.89
C PRO A 38 -19.34 12.23 -0.62
N ALA A 39 -18.19 11.90 -1.18
CA ALA A 39 -18.09 11.55 -2.58
C ALA A 39 -18.85 10.24 -2.79
N LEU A 40 -19.70 10.16 -3.82
CA LEU A 40 -20.60 9.04 -4.06
C LEU A 40 -19.88 7.70 -4.00
N GLY A 41 -20.33 6.81 -3.13
CA GLY A 41 -19.76 5.49 -2.89
C GLY A 41 -18.54 5.44 -1.95
N LEU A 42 -18.17 6.57 -1.32
CA LEU A 42 -17.08 6.64 -0.32
C LEU A 42 -17.60 7.12 1.04
N PRO A 43 -16.96 6.70 2.15
CA PRO A 43 -17.22 7.28 3.46
C PRO A 43 -16.85 8.76 3.53
N GLU A 44 -17.41 9.48 4.49
CA GLU A 44 -16.99 10.85 4.78
C GLU A 44 -15.50 10.95 5.09
N LEU A 45 -14.88 12.02 4.65
CA LEU A 45 -13.47 12.30 4.86
C LEU A 45 -13.26 13.76 5.24
N GLN A 46 -12.37 14.00 6.20
CA GLN A 46 -11.90 15.36 6.48
C GLN A 46 -10.95 15.82 5.37
N VAL A 47 -11.28 16.95 4.75
CA VAL A 47 -10.42 17.56 3.72
C VAL A 47 -9.22 18.22 4.39
N PRO A 48 -7.99 17.86 4.04
CA PRO A 48 -6.81 18.52 4.59
C PRO A 48 -6.71 19.98 4.15
N ALA A 49 -6.02 20.81 4.96
CA ALA A 49 -5.80 22.22 4.62
C ALA A 49 -5.05 22.37 3.28
N PRO A 50 -5.49 23.24 2.36
CA PRO A 50 -4.91 23.36 1.01
C PRO A 50 -3.41 23.63 0.99
N ALA A 51 -2.91 24.48 1.92
CA ALA A 51 -1.47 24.76 2.01
C ALA A 51 -0.64 23.51 2.38
N LEU A 52 -1.21 22.63 3.21
CA LEU A 52 -0.58 21.39 3.62
C LEU A 52 -0.56 20.38 2.45
N VAL A 53 -1.65 20.28 1.70
CA VAL A 53 -1.75 19.46 0.48
C VAL A 53 -0.74 19.93 -0.57
N ALA A 54 -0.64 21.26 -0.79
CA ALA A 54 0.31 21.82 -1.77
C ALA A 54 1.77 21.53 -1.39
N LEU A 55 2.12 21.65 -0.10
CA LEU A 55 3.45 21.28 0.37
C LEU A 55 3.69 19.76 0.20
N GLY A 56 2.73 18.93 0.57
CA GLY A 56 2.82 17.47 0.41
C GLY A 56 2.99 17.05 -1.04
N ARG A 57 2.24 17.68 -1.96
CA ARG A 57 2.41 17.48 -3.39
C ARG A 57 3.83 17.81 -3.85
N LYS A 58 4.36 18.99 -3.46
CA LYS A 58 5.74 19.36 -3.79
C LYS A 58 6.75 18.33 -3.30
N LEU A 59 6.61 17.85 -2.06
CA LEU A 59 7.48 16.81 -1.47
C LEU A 59 7.37 15.49 -2.23
N PHE A 60 6.17 15.08 -2.61
CA PHE A 60 5.89 13.82 -3.30
C PHE A 60 6.59 13.69 -4.66
N PHE A 61 6.70 14.81 -5.39
CA PHE A 61 7.33 14.85 -6.72
C PHE A 61 8.81 15.21 -6.69
N ASP A 62 9.37 15.61 -5.54
CA ASP A 62 10.72 16.12 -5.48
C ASP A 62 11.78 15.01 -5.38
N ARG A 63 12.49 14.78 -6.47
CA ARG A 63 13.57 13.80 -6.55
C ARG A 63 14.74 14.10 -5.62
N ARG A 64 14.95 15.38 -5.29
CA ARG A 64 16.02 15.82 -4.40
C ARG A 64 15.90 15.23 -3.00
N LEU A 65 14.76 14.64 -2.65
CA LEU A 65 14.52 14.00 -1.34
C LEU A 65 15.09 12.58 -1.24
N SER A 66 15.55 11.97 -2.34
CA SER A 66 16.29 10.70 -2.28
C SER A 66 17.78 10.93 -2.03
N ALA A 67 18.50 9.91 -1.58
CA ALA A 67 19.91 9.99 -1.20
C ALA A 67 20.80 10.56 -2.34
N ASN A 68 20.55 10.12 -3.57
CA ASN A 68 21.29 10.54 -4.77
C ASN A 68 20.55 11.58 -5.65
N GLY A 69 19.36 12.03 -5.24
CA GLY A 69 18.57 13.02 -5.99
C GLY A 69 17.87 12.48 -7.25
N THR A 70 17.73 11.15 -7.39
CA THR A 70 17.16 10.55 -8.62
C THR A 70 15.73 10.05 -8.46
N LEU A 71 15.28 9.71 -7.24
CA LEU A 71 14.00 9.11 -6.98
C LEU A 71 13.05 10.02 -6.21
N SER A 72 11.77 9.94 -6.54
CA SER A 72 10.67 10.56 -5.80
C SER A 72 9.52 9.54 -5.61
N CYS A 73 8.57 9.84 -4.73
CA CYS A 73 7.39 8.97 -4.54
C CYS A 73 6.63 8.75 -5.86
N ALA A 74 6.54 9.79 -6.70
CA ALA A 74 5.85 9.76 -7.99
C ALA A 74 6.48 8.81 -9.03
N MET A 75 7.67 8.28 -8.80
CA MET A 75 8.31 7.32 -9.72
C MET A 75 7.83 5.88 -9.50
N CYS A 76 7.39 5.55 -8.28
CA CYS A 76 6.77 4.26 -7.97
C CYS A 76 5.25 4.38 -7.86
N HIS A 77 4.73 5.58 -7.59
CA HIS A 77 3.31 5.91 -7.53
C HIS A 77 2.96 6.91 -8.63
N VAL A 78 2.95 6.42 -9.87
CA VAL A 78 2.78 7.24 -11.09
C VAL A 78 1.32 7.71 -11.23
N PRO A 79 1.02 9.03 -11.22
CA PRO A 79 -0.36 9.51 -11.24
C PRO A 79 -1.19 9.01 -12.44
N ALA A 80 -0.58 8.98 -13.62
CA ALA A 80 -1.23 8.51 -14.86
C ALA A 80 -1.54 7.01 -14.84
N GLN A 81 -0.95 6.26 -13.92
CA GLN A 81 -1.14 4.82 -13.74
C GLN A 81 -1.96 4.49 -12.48
N GLY A 82 -2.86 5.38 -12.05
CA GLY A 82 -3.64 5.19 -10.83
C GLY A 82 -2.81 5.26 -9.54
N PHE A 83 -1.71 6.00 -9.53
CA PHE A 83 -0.77 6.10 -8.42
C PHE A 83 -0.16 4.74 -8.01
N THR A 84 0.10 3.88 -8.98
CA THR A 84 0.92 2.67 -8.90
C THR A 84 1.98 2.70 -10.01
N ALA A 85 2.72 1.62 -10.26
CA ALA A 85 3.62 1.47 -11.39
C ALA A 85 3.23 0.21 -12.17
N ASN A 86 2.96 0.33 -13.49
CA ASN A 86 2.43 -0.76 -14.31
C ASN A 86 3.39 -1.27 -15.40
N GLU A 87 4.59 -0.69 -15.48
CA GLU A 87 5.57 -1.04 -16.51
C GLU A 87 6.31 -2.35 -16.19
N LEU A 88 6.50 -2.64 -14.90
CA LEU A 88 7.18 -3.82 -14.39
C LEU A 88 6.36 -4.51 -13.31
N ARG A 89 6.69 -5.76 -13.01
CA ARG A 89 6.05 -6.50 -11.89
C ARG A 89 6.14 -5.74 -10.57
N THR A 90 7.30 -5.16 -10.30
CA THR A 90 7.57 -4.34 -9.12
C THR A 90 8.41 -3.13 -9.53
N SER A 91 8.26 -2.04 -8.82
CA SER A 91 9.03 -0.83 -9.09
C SER A 91 10.52 -1.06 -8.91
N VAL A 92 11.33 -0.30 -9.64
CA VAL A 92 12.78 -0.26 -9.50
C VAL A 92 13.16 0.88 -8.57
N GLY A 93 13.88 0.55 -7.51
CA GLY A 93 14.33 1.50 -6.52
C GLY A 93 15.77 1.94 -6.71
N MET A 94 16.43 2.26 -5.58
CA MET A 94 17.81 2.73 -5.58
C MET A 94 18.76 1.71 -6.22
N ASN A 95 19.73 2.22 -7.00
CA ASN A 95 20.73 1.40 -7.67
C ASN A 95 20.18 0.39 -8.70
N GLY A 96 18.96 0.59 -9.21
CA GLY A 96 18.36 -0.29 -10.20
C GLY A 96 17.85 -1.62 -9.65
N VAL A 97 17.69 -1.73 -8.33
CA VAL A 97 17.18 -2.96 -7.69
C VAL A 97 15.66 -3.00 -7.76
N SER A 98 15.10 -4.09 -8.27
CA SER A 98 13.66 -4.34 -8.25
C SER A 98 13.17 -4.60 -6.82
N LEU A 99 12.12 -3.89 -6.42
CA LEU A 99 11.53 -4.05 -5.09
C LEU A 99 10.82 -5.42 -4.98
N ARG A 100 10.76 -5.96 -3.77
CA ARG A 100 10.12 -7.23 -3.49
C ARG A 100 8.60 -7.22 -3.72
N ARG A 101 7.97 -6.06 -3.51
CA ARG A 101 6.52 -5.87 -3.56
C ARG A 101 6.14 -4.84 -4.60
N ASN A 102 4.99 -5.06 -5.23
CA ASN A 102 4.39 -4.08 -6.11
C ASN A 102 3.95 -2.83 -5.32
N ALA A 103 4.06 -1.65 -5.95
CA ALA A 103 3.60 -0.39 -5.37
C ALA A 103 2.07 -0.34 -5.38
N PRO A 104 1.39 -0.33 -4.21
CA PRO A 104 -0.05 -0.24 -4.17
C PRO A 104 -0.52 1.14 -4.61
N THR A 105 -1.73 1.22 -5.17
CA THR A 105 -2.35 2.51 -5.48
C THR A 105 -2.49 3.38 -4.23
N LEU A 106 -2.32 4.70 -4.40
CA LEU A 106 -2.61 5.70 -3.37
C LEU A 106 -4.02 6.29 -3.51
N LEU A 107 -4.79 5.91 -4.56
CA LEU A 107 -6.17 6.36 -4.68
C LEU A 107 -7.00 5.86 -3.49
N ASN A 108 -7.72 6.77 -2.85
CA ASN A 108 -8.54 6.49 -1.67
C ASN A 108 -7.78 5.93 -0.46
N VAL A 109 -6.45 6.09 -0.42
CA VAL A 109 -5.61 5.60 0.70
C VAL A 109 -5.98 6.21 2.04
N ALA A 110 -6.66 7.36 2.04
CA ALA A 110 -7.22 8.01 3.23
C ALA A 110 -8.14 7.09 4.07
N HIS A 111 -8.80 6.13 3.43
CA HIS A 111 -9.71 5.18 4.08
C HIS A 111 -9.02 3.89 4.53
N VAL A 112 -7.72 3.73 4.29
CA VAL A 112 -6.96 2.54 4.65
C VAL A 112 -6.51 2.62 6.11
N ARG A 113 -6.93 1.65 6.93
CA ARG A 113 -6.66 1.64 8.39
C ARG A 113 -5.25 1.14 8.74
N ARG A 114 -4.70 0.23 7.96
CA ARG A 114 -3.34 -0.31 8.14
C ARG A 114 -2.63 -0.27 6.80
N LEU A 115 -1.50 0.38 6.76
CA LEU A 115 -0.77 0.71 5.56
C LEU A 115 0.34 -0.29 5.29
N PHE A 116 0.82 -0.29 4.06
CA PHE A 116 1.52 -1.38 3.42
C PHE A 116 0.64 -2.64 3.27
N VAL A 117 1.09 -3.59 2.45
CA VAL A 117 0.34 -4.84 2.23
C VAL A 117 0.43 -5.81 3.42
N ASP A 118 1.40 -5.60 4.32
CA ASP A 118 1.59 -6.34 5.57
C ASP A 118 1.01 -5.61 6.81
N GLY A 119 0.53 -4.37 6.65
CA GLY A 119 -0.10 -3.58 7.71
C GLY A 119 0.83 -3.11 8.81
N ARG A 120 2.13 -2.94 8.53
CA ARG A 120 3.15 -2.54 9.52
C ARG A 120 3.05 -1.09 9.98
N ALA A 121 2.39 -0.22 9.19
CA ALA A 121 2.18 1.18 9.58
C ALA A 121 0.71 1.43 9.93
N ALA A 122 0.46 2.13 11.04
CA ALA A 122 -0.88 2.41 11.56
C ALA A 122 -1.51 3.67 10.94
N THR A 123 -0.70 4.64 10.51
CA THR A 123 -1.14 5.93 9.96
C THR A 123 -0.34 6.29 8.71
N LEU A 124 -0.91 7.16 7.87
CA LEU A 124 -0.22 7.70 6.69
C LEU A 124 1.06 8.44 7.09
N GLU A 125 1.02 9.18 8.19
CA GLU A 125 2.19 9.91 8.70
C GLU A 125 3.35 8.96 9.05
N ALA A 126 3.05 7.83 9.66
CA ALA A 126 4.06 6.83 10.00
C ALA A 126 4.53 6.05 8.76
N GLN A 127 3.66 5.87 7.77
CA GLN A 127 3.98 5.19 6.52
C GLN A 127 4.89 6.05 5.64
N ALA A 128 4.53 7.31 5.39
CA ALA A 128 5.16 8.20 4.42
C ALA A 128 6.66 8.47 4.69
N LEU A 129 7.11 8.29 5.93
CA LEU A 129 8.52 8.46 6.29
C LEU A 129 9.38 7.21 6.00
N GLN A 130 8.78 6.01 5.90
CA GLN A 130 9.55 4.78 5.76
C GLN A 130 10.25 4.67 4.40
N PRO A 131 9.60 4.96 3.25
CA PRO A 131 10.25 4.93 1.95
C PRO A 131 11.46 5.86 1.83
N LEU A 132 11.43 7.00 2.54
CA LEU A 132 12.55 7.95 2.55
C LEU A 132 13.85 7.31 3.07
N LEU A 133 13.73 6.36 4.03
CA LEU A 133 14.84 5.74 4.74
C LEU A 133 15.15 4.33 4.25
N HIS A 134 14.23 3.70 3.49
CA HIS A 134 14.40 2.32 3.03
C HIS A 134 15.58 2.24 2.05
N PRO A 135 16.57 1.35 2.28
CA PRO A 135 17.82 1.32 1.50
C PRO A 135 17.59 0.99 0.01
N GLU A 136 16.57 0.21 -0.31
CA GLU A 136 16.23 -0.12 -1.69
C GLU A 136 15.28 0.91 -2.34
N GLU A 137 14.64 1.81 -1.57
CA GLU A 137 13.73 2.85 -2.11
C GLU A 137 14.48 4.17 -2.23
N MET A 138 14.32 5.13 -1.29
CA MET A 138 14.97 6.45 -1.38
C MET A 138 16.32 6.55 -0.64
N ALA A 139 16.69 5.54 0.15
CA ALA A 139 18.00 5.25 0.73
C ALA A 139 18.68 6.39 1.52
N ASN A 140 17.91 7.31 2.11
CA ASN A 140 18.54 8.34 2.93
C ASN A 140 19.14 7.74 4.23
N PRO A 141 20.30 8.20 4.69
CA PRO A 141 20.95 7.66 5.88
C PRO A 141 20.19 7.98 7.17
N SER A 142 19.39 9.04 7.17
CA SER A 142 18.56 9.42 8.31
C SER A 142 17.50 10.46 7.92
N LEU A 143 16.44 10.56 8.73
CA LEU A 143 15.45 11.61 8.57
C LEU A 143 16.05 13.02 8.79
N ALA A 144 17.04 13.15 9.66
CA ALA A 144 17.76 14.41 9.86
C ALA A 144 18.45 14.89 8.59
N ALA A 145 19.03 13.99 7.79
CA ALA A 145 19.63 14.31 6.51
C ALA A 145 18.58 14.83 5.50
N VAL A 146 17.37 14.23 5.45
CA VAL A 146 16.26 14.70 4.62
C VAL A 146 15.81 16.10 5.04
N LEU A 147 15.63 16.34 6.34
CA LEU A 147 15.22 17.64 6.87
C LEU A 147 16.26 18.74 6.59
N ALA A 148 17.53 18.45 6.81
CA ALA A 148 18.63 19.38 6.51
C ALA A 148 18.65 19.75 5.00
N ARG A 149 18.41 18.77 4.15
CA ARG A 149 18.30 19.00 2.70
C ARG A 149 17.12 19.91 2.36
N ILE A 150 15.92 19.66 2.89
CA ILE A 150 14.76 20.53 2.69
C ILE A 150 15.05 21.96 3.17
N ASP A 151 15.67 22.13 4.33
CA ASP A 151 16.00 23.43 4.89
C ASP A 151 17.06 24.18 4.05
N SER A 152 17.94 23.49 3.34
CA SER A 152 18.92 24.07 2.41
C SER A 152 18.29 24.59 1.11
N LEU A 153 17.11 24.11 0.74
CA LEU A 153 16.42 24.45 -0.49
C LEU A 153 15.53 25.70 -0.28
N ALA A 154 15.90 26.81 -0.91
CA ALA A 154 15.22 28.09 -0.75
C ALA A 154 13.72 28.04 -1.16
N ASP A 155 13.38 27.21 -2.13
CA ASP A 155 12.03 27.03 -2.68
C ASP A 155 11.07 26.29 -1.73
N TYR A 156 11.53 25.79 -0.59
CA TYR A 156 10.69 25.23 0.49
C TYR A 156 10.31 26.26 1.57
N ARG A 157 11.02 27.39 1.66
CA ARG A 157 10.78 28.37 2.75
C ARG A 157 9.36 28.92 2.77
N THR A 158 8.84 29.33 1.59
CA THR A 158 7.47 29.85 1.47
C THR A 158 6.41 28.77 1.69
N PRO A 159 6.47 27.57 1.06
CA PRO A 159 5.56 26.48 1.36
C PRO A 159 5.52 26.07 2.84
N LEU A 160 6.67 25.99 3.50
CA LEU A 160 6.75 25.66 4.93
C LEU A 160 6.10 26.75 5.82
N ARG A 161 6.31 28.03 5.50
CA ARG A 161 5.62 29.14 6.19
C ARG A 161 4.13 29.08 5.98
N SER A 162 3.67 28.83 4.78
CA SER A 162 2.24 28.73 4.45
C SER A 162 1.58 27.58 5.18
N ALA A 163 2.23 26.42 5.28
CA ALA A 163 1.66 25.23 5.92
C ALA A 163 1.77 25.24 7.46
N PHE A 164 2.86 25.81 8.02
CA PHE A 164 3.20 25.66 9.45
C PHE A 164 3.54 26.96 10.17
N ASN A 165 3.44 28.09 9.52
CA ASN A 165 3.84 29.39 10.06
C ASN A 165 5.33 29.45 10.50
N ARG A 166 6.20 28.62 9.92
CA ARG A 166 7.63 28.55 10.19
C ARG A 166 8.40 28.12 8.94
N PRO A 167 9.64 28.63 8.70
CA PRO A 167 10.37 28.35 7.47
C PRO A 167 11.22 27.08 7.51
N ARG A 168 11.18 26.30 8.60
CA ARG A 168 12.00 25.11 8.79
C ARG A 168 11.18 23.82 8.79
N ALA A 169 11.76 22.79 8.19
CA ALA A 169 11.17 21.46 8.16
C ALA A 169 11.26 20.78 9.53
N SER A 170 10.30 19.89 9.80
CA SER A 170 10.32 18.98 10.94
C SER A 170 9.79 17.62 10.52
N ALA A 171 10.17 16.56 11.22
CA ALA A 171 9.69 15.21 10.94
C ALA A 171 8.16 15.11 10.93
N ALA A 172 7.51 15.67 11.95
CA ALA A 172 6.06 15.69 12.03
C ALA A 172 5.42 16.52 10.89
N GLY A 173 6.04 17.66 10.52
CA GLY A 173 5.57 18.49 9.41
C GLY A 173 5.71 17.79 8.05
N LEU A 174 6.84 17.13 7.82
CA LEU A 174 7.07 16.35 6.62
C LEU A 174 6.04 15.22 6.48
N ALA A 175 5.86 14.43 7.54
CA ALA A 175 4.88 13.36 7.61
C ALA A 175 3.45 13.87 7.37
N ALA A 176 3.06 14.94 8.07
CA ALA A 176 1.73 15.54 7.94
C ALA A 176 1.46 16.08 6.52
N ALA A 177 2.45 16.71 5.88
CA ALA A 177 2.29 17.23 4.53
C ALA A 177 2.14 16.11 3.50
N LEU A 178 3.00 15.09 3.52
CA LEU A 178 2.88 13.93 2.64
C LEU A 178 1.53 13.23 2.83
N ALA A 179 1.16 12.92 4.08
CA ALA A 179 -0.12 12.32 4.40
C ALA A 179 -1.33 13.18 3.96
N ALA A 180 -1.23 14.51 4.04
CA ALA A 180 -2.29 15.40 3.56
C ALA A 180 -2.46 15.32 2.03
N TYR A 181 -1.37 15.27 1.29
CA TYR A 181 -1.44 15.07 -0.15
C TYR A 181 -2.05 13.70 -0.50
N GLU A 182 -1.58 12.63 0.12
CA GLU A 182 -2.11 11.29 -0.10
C GLU A 182 -3.61 11.20 0.25
N ARG A 183 -4.07 11.85 1.35
CA ARG A 183 -5.49 11.95 1.70
C ARG A 183 -6.32 12.71 0.68
N SER A 184 -5.72 13.58 -0.10
CA SER A 184 -6.42 14.33 -1.16
C SER A 184 -6.64 13.52 -2.44
N LEU A 185 -6.03 12.34 -2.57
CA LEU A 185 -6.12 11.48 -3.74
C LEU A 185 -7.43 10.65 -3.72
N ILE A 186 -8.53 11.31 -3.98
CA ILE A 186 -9.88 10.72 -3.94
C ILE A 186 -10.36 10.41 -5.34
N ALA A 187 -10.83 9.19 -5.54
CA ALA A 187 -11.46 8.70 -6.76
C ALA A 187 -12.80 8.04 -6.42
N ALA A 188 -13.90 8.65 -6.84
CA ALA A 188 -15.29 8.27 -6.52
C ALA A 188 -16.21 8.48 -7.72
N GLY A 189 -17.45 8.04 -7.63
CA GLY A 189 -18.44 8.25 -8.66
C GLY A 189 -18.19 7.37 -9.90
N SER A 190 -17.70 6.16 -9.71
CA SER A 190 -17.58 5.13 -10.76
C SER A 190 -18.95 4.79 -11.35
N ASN A 191 -18.98 4.05 -12.47
CA ASN A 191 -20.24 3.54 -13.02
C ASN A 191 -21.00 2.71 -11.98
N PHE A 192 -20.28 1.85 -11.23
CA PHE A 192 -20.86 1.10 -10.12
C PHE A 192 -21.47 2.02 -9.05
N ASP A 193 -20.77 3.08 -8.64
CA ASP A 193 -21.28 4.01 -7.62
C ASP A 193 -22.57 4.69 -8.09
N ARG A 194 -22.60 5.14 -9.34
CA ARG A 194 -23.79 5.77 -9.93
C ARG A 194 -24.97 4.81 -10.00
N TRP A 195 -24.72 3.57 -10.37
CA TRP A 195 -25.74 2.53 -10.42
C TRP A 195 -26.23 2.15 -9.03
N TYR A 196 -25.32 1.77 -8.13
CA TYR A 196 -25.66 1.15 -6.86
C TYR A 196 -26.15 2.17 -5.82
N PHE A 197 -25.39 3.23 -5.61
CA PHE A 197 -25.70 4.28 -4.63
C PHE A 197 -26.49 5.43 -5.25
N GLY A 198 -26.21 5.79 -6.50
CA GLY A 198 -26.86 6.87 -7.23
C GLY A 198 -28.19 6.49 -7.89
N ARG A 199 -28.56 5.19 -7.85
CA ARG A 199 -29.80 4.66 -8.42
C ARG A 199 -29.99 4.94 -9.93
N GLN A 200 -28.91 5.12 -10.69
CA GLN A 200 -28.92 5.31 -12.13
C GLN A 200 -28.90 3.94 -12.82
N ALA A 201 -30.06 3.47 -13.25
CA ALA A 201 -30.24 2.08 -13.72
C ALA A 201 -29.43 1.74 -14.99
N ASP A 202 -29.08 2.74 -15.78
CA ASP A 202 -28.34 2.67 -17.05
C ASP A 202 -26.82 2.91 -16.89
N ALA A 203 -26.35 3.17 -15.66
CA ALA A 203 -24.94 3.39 -15.42
C ALA A 203 -24.08 2.12 -15.53
N LEU A 204 -24.67 0.93 -15.44
CA LEU A 204 -24.06 -0.36 -15.78
C LEU A 204 -24.82 -1.03 -16.93
N ASP A 205 -24.09 -1.67 -17.83
CA ASP A 205 -24.67 -2.57 -18.81
C ASP A 205 -25.04 -3.95 -18.22
N GLU A 206 -25.69 -4.81 -19.01
CA GLU A 206 -26.16 -6.12 -18.53
C GLU A 206 -24.99 -7.08 -18.23
N THR A 207 -23.85 -6.95 -18.91
CA THR A 207 -22.66 -7.75 -18.66
C THR A 207 -22.03 -7.39 -17.32
N GLU A 208 -21.91 -6.09 -17.04
CA GLU A 208 -21.41 -5.56 -15.77
C GLU A 208 -22.33 -5.94 -14.59
N LYS A 209 -23.67 -5.85 -14.79
CA LYS A 209 -24.65 -6.28 -13.79
C LYS A 209 -24.58 -7.80 -13.54
N ARG A 210 -24.41 -8.61 -14.58
CA ARG A 210 -24.16 -10.05 -14.44
C ARG A 210 -22.88 -10.30 -13.65
N GLY A 211 -21.80 -9.60 -13.96
CA GLY A 211 -20.53 -9.70 -13.24
C GLY A 211 -20.68 -9.36 -11.74
N PHE A 212 -21.45 -8.32 -11.42
CA PHE A 212 -21.79 -8.00 -10.03
C PHE A 212 -22.57 -9.13 -9.33
N ALA A 213 -23.57 -9.70 -10.00
CA ALA A 213 -24.33 -10.82 -9.43
C ALA A 213 -23.44 -12.03 -9.13
N LEU A 214 -22.53 -12.38 -10.06
CA LEU A 214 -21.52 -13.43 -9.87
C LEU A 214 -20.56 -13.11 -8.72
N PHE A 215 -20.10 -11.86 -8.62
CA PHE A 215 -19.21 -11.39 -7.53
C PHE A 215 -19.85 -11.60 -6.15
N VAL A 216 -21.16 -11.35 -6.02
CA VAL A 216 -21.93 -11.60 -4.81
C VAL A 216 -22.14 -13.10 -4.60
N GLN A 217 -22.61 -13.82 -5.63
CA GLN A 217 -22.95 -15.24 -5.58
C GLN A 217 -21.76 -16.11 -5.18
N HIS A 218 -20.58 -15.82 -5.71
CA HIS A 218 -19.36 -16.57 -5.43
C HIS A 218 -18.62 -16.11 -4.17
N GLY A 219 -19.19 -15.16 -3.40
CA GLY A 219 -18.70 -14.76 -2.09
C GLY A 219 -17.50 -13.80 -2.11
N CYS A 220 -17.16 -13.18 -3.24
CA CYS A 220 -16.08 -12.19 -3.31
C CYS A 220 -16.32 -11.01 -2.35
N VAL A 221 -17.60 -10.69 -2.08
CA VAL A 221 -18.02 -9.66 -1.12
C VAL A 221 -17.65 -9.98 0.34
N GLN A 222 -17.25 -11.20 0.67
CA GLN A 222 -16.84 -11.55 2.04
C GLN A 222 -15.54 -10.84 2.43
N CYS A 223 -14.60 -10.73 1.48
CA CYS A 223 -13.36 -9.98 1.65
C CYS A 223 -13.47 -8.58 1.02
N HIS A 224 -14.07 -8.45 -0.15
CA HIS A 224 -14.25 -7.18 -0.86
C HIS A 224 -15.62 -6.57 -0.55
N ARG A 225 -15.79 -6.05 0.66
CA ARG A 225 -17.06 -5.65 1.25
C ARG A 225 -17.69 -4.43 0.57
N ILE A 226 -19.03 -4.48 0.52
CA ILE A 226 -19.91 -3.38 0.14
C ILE A 226 -20.75 -3.07 1.38
N ASP A 227 -20.70 -1.82 1.85
CA ASP A 227 -21.49 -1.35 3.00
C ASP A 227 -22.78 -0.67 2.52
N GLY A 228 -23.65 -0.26 3.45
CA GLY A 228 -24.98 0.25 3.10
C GLY A 228 -24.96 1.56 2.30
N ASP A 229 -23.99 2.43 2.53
CA ASP A 229 -23.87 3.78 1.96
C ASP A 229 -22.56 4.01 1.18
N HIS A 230 -21.63 3.06 1.25
CA HIS A 230 -20.35 3.13 0.54
C HIS A 230 -19.78 1.74 0.23
N ALA A 231 -18.80 1.69 -0.67
CA ALA A 231 -18.07 0.46 -0.96
C ALA A 231 -16.58 0.74 -1.11
N LEU A 232 -15.79 0.37 -0.13
CA LEU A 232 -14.33 0.37 -0.25
C LEU A 232 -13.81 -0.91 -0.92
N PHE A 233 -14.65 -1.92 -1.08
CA PHE A 233 -14.29 -3.23 -1.63
C PHE A 233 -13.09 -3.85 -0.91
N THR A 234 -13.08 -3.77 0.41
CA THR A 234 -12.08 -4.38 1.30
C THR A 234 -12.69 -4.58 2.68
N ASP A 235 -12.30 -5.64 3.36
CA ASP A 235 -12.57 -5.87 4.79
C ASP A 235 -11.45 -5.32 5.68
N ALA A 236 -10.38 -4.79 5.07
CA ALA A 236 -9.15 -4.36 5.73
C ALA A 236 -8.46 -5.46 6.57
N ALA A 237 -8.84 -6.72 6.38
CA ALA A 237 -8.22 -7.88 7.02
C ALA A 237 -7.02 -8.41 6.19
N PHE A 238 -6.42 -9.50 6.65
CA PHE A 238 -5.24 -10.10 6.04
C PHE A 238 -5.53 -11.56 5.74
N HIS A 239 -5.34 -11.95 4.48
CA HIS A 239 -5.63 -13.28 3.99
C HIS A 239 -4.43 -13.86 3.24
N ASN A 240 -4.20 -15.16 3.40
CA ASN A 240 -3.31 -15.92 2.52
C ASN A 240 -4.16 -16.52 1.40
N ILE A 241 -4.03 -15.98 0.21
CA ILE A 241 -4.73 -16.48 -0.97
C ILE A 241 -3.90 -17.45 -1.80
N GLY A 242 -2.75 -17.94 -1.28
CA GLY A 242 -1.90 -18.91 -1.93
C GLY A 242 -0.93 -18.34 -2.98
N VAL A 243 -0.95 -17.05 -3.27
CA VAL A 243 0.05 -16.41 -4.15
C VAL A 243 1.43 -16.60 -3.52
N GLN A 244 2.44 -16.93 -4.30
CA GLN A 244 3.81 -17.32 -3.92
C GLN A 244 4.02 -18.79 -3.49
N ALA A 245 3.00 -19.54 -3.06
CA ALA A 245 3.25 -20.96 -2.75
C ALA A 245 3.78 -21.73 -3.96
N ASN A 246 3.27 -21.42 -5.16
CA ASN A 246 3.78 -22.01 -6.42
C ASN A 246 5.09 -21.35 -6.88
N THR A 247 5.25 -20.03 -6.71
CA THR A 247 6.48 -19.33 -7.09
C THR A 247 7.64 -19.73 -6.19
N ASP A 248 7.41 -20.02 -4.92
CA ASP A 248 8.46 -20.56 -4.04
C ASP A 248 8.96 -21.91 -4.52
N ALA A 249 8.08 -22.81 -4.96
CA ALA A 249 8.47 -24.11 -5.53
C ALA A 249 9.21 -23.97 -6.88
N GLN A 250 8.81 -23.04 -7.74
CA GLN A 250 9.46 -22.76 -9.02
C GLN A 250 10.73 -21.90 -8.85
N ARG A 251 10.72 -20.90 -7.96
CA ARG A 251 11.88 -20.10 -7.58
C ARG A 251 12.96 -20.92 -6.88
N LEU A 252 12.61 -22.08 -6.33
CA LEU A 252 13.57 -23.01 -5.75
C LEU A 252 14.54 -23.62 -6.79
N GLN A 253 14.26 -23.54 -8.09
CA GLN A 253 15.07 -24.20 -9.11
C GLN A 253 15.95 -23.23 -9.91
N SER A 254 15.47 -22.05 -10.29
CA SER A 254 16.23 -21.10 -11.10
C SER A 254 15.71 -19.66 -10.99
N VAL A 255 16.57 -18.68 -11.25
CA VAL A 255 16.27 -17.25 -11.26
C VAL A 255 16.76 -16.63 -12.57
N ALA A 256 15.93 -15.79 -13.20
CA ALA A 256 16.36 -14.99 -14.34
C ALA A 256 17.23 -13.82 -13.83
N VAL A 257 18.47 -13.77 -14.28
CA VAL A 257 19.44 -12.72 -13.94
C VAL A 257 19.69 -11.87 -15.16
N LEU A 258 19.52 -10.56 -15.02
CA LEU A 258 19.85 -9.59 -16.07
C LEU A 258 21.36 -9.38 -16.08
N LEU A 259 22.03 -9.80 -17.16
CA LEU A 259 23.48 -9.64 -17.34
C LEU A 259 23.85 -8.28 -17.94
N ALA A 260 23.01 -7.77 -18.86
CA ALA A 260 23.17 -6.48 -19.51
C ALA A 260 21.78 -5.98 -19.97
N PRO A 261 21.61 -4.71 -20.33
CA PRO A 261 20.35 -4.21 -20.86
C PRO A 261 19.83 -5.07 -22.02
N GLY A 262 18.70 -5.75 -21.81
CA GLY A 262 18.09 -6.66 -22.79
C GLY A 262 18.63 -8.09 -22.80
N GLU A 263 19.63 -8.43 -22.00
CA GLU A 263 20.25 -9.74 -21.96
C GLU A 263 19.99 -10.43 -20.62
N THR A 264 19.15 -11.46 -20.63
CA THR A 264 18.77 -12.22 -19.43
C THR A 264 19.22 -13.66 -19.54
N THR A 265 19.85 -14.18 -18.49
CA THR A 265 20.16 -15.61 -18.36
C THR A 265 19.42 -16.23 -17.20
N VAL A 266 19.18 -17.55 -17.27
CA VAL A 266 18.55 -18.30 -16.18
C VAL A 266 19.65 -19.03 -15.41
N VAL A 267 19.79 -18.69 -14.13
CA VAL A 267 20.81 -19.27 -13.24
C VAL A 267 20.14 -20.19 -12.23
N ALA A 268 20.70 -21.36 -12.03
CA ALA A 268 20.24 -22.29 -11.01
C ALA A 268 20.39 -21.65 -9.61
N ARG A 269 19.39 -21.79 -8.76
CA ARG A 269 19.40 -21.19 -7.42
C ARG A 269 20.55 -21.68 -6.54
N ALA A 270 21.00 -22.92 -6.75
CA ALA A 270 22.18 -23.45 -6.09
C ALA A 270 23.44 -22.60 -6.38
N GLU A 271 23.55 -22.02 -7.56
CA GLU A 271 24.64 -21.13 -7.95
C GLU A 271 24.49 -19.75 -7.29
N LEU A 272 23.26 -19.22 -7.19
CA LEU A 272 22.98 -17.92 -6.58
C LEU A 272 23.26 -17.94 -5.05
N ARG A 273 22.99 -19.06 -4.40
CA ARG A 273 23.36 -19.22 -2.96
C ARG A 273 24.88 -19.14 -2.73
N ARG A 274 25.67 -19.51 -3.71
CA ARG A 274 27.13 -19.39 -3.66
C ARG A 274 27.62 -17.94 -3.73
N ILE A 275 26.86 -17.05 -4.37
CA ILE A 275 27.21 -15.64 -4.52
C ILE A 275 26.47 -14.71 -3.55
N GLY A 276 25.78 -15.26 -2.53
CA GLY A 276 25.23 -14.49 -1.41
C GLY A 276 23.93 -13.75 -1.66
N VAL A 277 23.23 -14.02 -2.76
CA VAL A 277 21.90 -13.48 -3.02
C VAL A 277 20.86 -14.31 -2.27
N GLU A 278 20.42 -13.87 -1.10
CA GLU A 278 19.29 -14.46 -0.39
C GLU A 278 17.98 -13.94 -1.00
N ASP A 279 17.32 -14.75 -1.82
CA ASP A 279 15.92 -14.56 -2.18
C ASP A 279 15.05 -15.03 -1.01
N ARG A 280 14.64 -14.10 -0.16
CA ARG A 280 13.78 -14.41 0.99
C ARG A 280 12.32 -14.44 0.53
N ALA A 281 11.64 -15.57 0.81
CA ALA A 281 10.20 -15.66 0.63
C ALA A 281 9.49 -14.54 1.40
N ASP A 282 8.49 -13.89 0.78
CA ASP A 282 7.69 -12.88 1.45
C ASP A 282 6.68 -13.56 2.38
N LEU A 283 6.91 -13.43 3.67
CA LEU A 283 6.04 -14.02 4.70
C LEU A 283 4.84 -13.11 5.06
N GLY A 284 4.69 -11.98 4.37
CA GLY A 284 3.56 -11.07 4.54
C GLY A 284 3.39 -10.56 5.96
N ARG A 285 2.17 -10.62 6.47
CA ARG A 285 1.80 -10.16 7.81
C ARG A 285 2.60 -10.83 8.93
N TYR A 286 3.05 -12.07 8.75
CA TYR A 286 3.91 -12.77 9.71
C TYR A 286 5.19 -12.00 10.04
N GLU A 287 5.77 -11.27 9.08
CA GLU A 287 6.99 -10.48 9.31
C GLU A 287 6.77 -9.41 10.39
N VAL A 288 5.54 -8.95 10.56
CA VAL A 288 5.12 -7.94 11.54
C VAL A 288 4.69 -8.55 12.86
N THR A 289 3.88 -9.60 12.81
CA THR A 289 3.18 -10.13 14.00
C THR A 289 3.85 -11.33 14.65
N ARG A 290 4.64 -12.08 13.90
CA ARG A 290 5.25 -13.37 14.28
C ARG A 290 4.22 -14.46 14.62
N ARG A 291 2.95 -14.27 14.27
CA ARG A 291 1.88 -15.26 14.48
C ARG A 291 1.86 -16.23 13.29
N ALA A 292 1.85 -17.54 13.56
CA ALA A 292 1.83 -18.57 12.50
C ALA A 292 0.64 -18.43 11.55
N ALA A 293 -0.53 -18.04 12.06
CA ALA A 293 -1.75 -17.83 11.27
C ALA A 293 -1.62 -16.65 10.26
N ASP A 294 -0.68 -15.73 10.48
CA ASP A 294 -0.47 -14.58 9.60
C ASP A 294 0.56 -14.85 8.49
N ARG A 295 1.02 -16.10 8.36
CA ARG A 295 2.04 -16.47 7.37
C ARG A 295 1.50 -16.34 5.96
N ARG A 296 2.22 -15.55 5.13
CA ARG A 296 1.82 -15.21 3.75
C ARG A 296 0.44 -14.56 3.63
N ALA A 297 -0.05 -14.00 4.72
CA ALA A 297 -1.25 -13.19 4.70
C ALA A 297 -0.92 -11.76 4.30
N PHE A 298 -1.68 -11.21 3.34
CA PHE A 298 -1.59 -9.85 2.87
C PHE A 298 -2.93 -9.16 3.02
N ARG A 299 -2.89 -7.84 3.17
CA ARG A 299 -4.12 -7.05 3.35
C ARG A 299 -4.97 -7.13 2.09
N THR A 300 -6.28 -7.36 2.26
CA THR A 300 -7.26 -7.26 1.18
C THR A 300 -7.18 -5.85 0.55
N PRO A 301 -6.78 -5.71 -0.72
CA PRO A 301 -6.77 -4.41 -1.38
C PRO A 301 -8.19 -3.93 -1.67
N SER A 302 -8.36 -2.61 -1.76
CA SER A 302 -9.54 -2.05 -2.39
C SER A 302 -9.58 -2.46 -3.86
N LEU A 303 -10.79 -2.74 -4.40
CA LEU A 303 -10.97 -2.95 -5.84
C LEU A 303 -11.34 -1.67 -6.59
N ARG A 304 -11.45 -0.54 -5.91
CA ARG A 304 -11.67 0.74 -6.57
C ARG A 304 -10.53 1.04 -7.53
N ASN A 305 -10.89 1.40 -8.75
CA ASN A 305 -9.95 1.69 -9.84
C ASN A 305 -9.02 0.51 -10.20
N VAL A 306 -9.40 -0.72 -9.85
CA VAL A 306 -8.55 -1.90 -10.03
C VAL A 306 -8.13 -2.11 -11.48
N ALA A 307 -8.94 -1.72 -12.46
CA ALA A 307 -8.58 -1.83 -13.88
C ALA A 307 -7.38 -0.95 -14.29
N LEU A 308 -7.04 0.08 -13.50
CA LEU A 308 -5.90 0.96 -13.74
C LEU A 308 -4.62 0.51 -13.02
N THR A 309 -4.72 -0.43 -12.07
CA THR A 309 -3.67 -0.67 -11.07
C THR A 309 -2.96 -2.02 -11.24
N GLY A 310 -2.97 -2.58 -12.45
CA GLY A 310 -2.07 -3.69 -12.78
C GLY A 310 -0.60 -3.28 -12.68
N PRO A 311 0.33 -4.27 -12.57
CA PRO A 311 0.08 -5.69 -12.36
C PRO A 311 -0.43 -5.99 -10.96
N TYR A 312 -1.09 -7.14 -10.80
CA TYR A 312 -1.87 -7.48 -9.62
C TYR A 312 -1.09 -8.37 -8.66
N MET A 313 -1.65 -8.53 -7.45
CA MET A 313 -1.10 -9.17 -6.26
C MET A 313 0.03 -8.33 -5.63
N HIS A 314 0.44 -8.74 -4.43
CA HIS A 314 1.47 -8.03 -3.68
C HIS A 314 2.85 -8.03 -4.37
N ASP A 315 3.09 -8.96 -5.28
CA ASP A 315 4.33 -9.15 -6.02
C ASP A 315 4.20 -8.87 -7.53
N GLY A 316 3.05 -8.39 -8.01
CA GLY A 316 2.81 -8.12 -9.43
C GLY A 316 2.81 -9.38 -10.32
N SER A 317 2.44 -10.54 -9.77
CA SER A 317 2.53 -11.83 -10.50
C SER A 317 1.51 -11.98 -11.63
N PHE A 318 0.43 -11.22 -11.64
CA PHE A 318 -0.60 -11.26 -12.69
C PHE A 318 -0.69 -9.92 -13.43
N SER A 319 -0.55 -9.96 -14.75
CA SER A 319 -0.57 -8.75 -15.59
C SER A 319 -1.98 -8.28 -15.96
N THR A 320 -3.00 -9.14 -15.87
CA THR A 320 -4.38 -8.82 -16.30
C THR A 320 -5.42 -9.22 -15.25
N LEU A 321 -6.57 -8.52 -15.24
CA LEU A 321 -7.71 -8.91 -14.42
C LEU A 321 -8.26 -10.29 -14.81
N ALA A 322 -8.20 -10.66 -16.08
CA ALA A 322 -8.61 -11.98 -16.53
C ALA A 322 -7.78 -13.08 -15.84
N ALA A 323 -6.46 -12.92 -15.81
CA ALA A 323 -5.57 -13.86 -15.10
C ALA A 323 -5.85 -13.93 -13.59
N VAL A 324 -6.23 -12.80 -12.97
CA VAL A 324 -6.66 -12.77 -11.56
C VAL A 324 -7.96 -13.55 -11.36
N VAL A 325 -8.96 -13.33 -12.22
CA VAL A 325 -10.25 -14.07 -12.17
C VAL A 325 -10.01 -15.56 -12.42
N ASP A 326 -9.16 -15.93 -13.36
CA ASP A 326 -8.79 -17.33 -13.63
C ASP A 326 -8.11 -18.00 -12.42
N TYR A 327 -7.23 -17.27 -11.73
CA TYR A 327 -6.58 -17.74 -10.51
C TYR A 327 -7.60 -18.07 -9.41
N TYR A 328 -8.55 -17.16 -9.15
CA TYR A 328 -9.63 -17.39 -8.19
C TYR A 328 -10.60 -18.49 -8.65
N ALA A 329 -10.91 -18.56 -9.95
CA ALA A 329 -11.74 -19.63 -10.51
C ALA A 329 -11.11 -21.01 -10.31
N GLY A 330 -9.78 -21.10 -10.39
CA GLY A 330 -9.02 -22.31 -10.08
C GLY A 330 -8.92 -22.65 -8.60
N GLY A 331 -9.35 -21.78 -7.71
CA GLY A 331 -9.27 -21.99 -6.25
C GLY A 331 -7.92 -21.62 -5.64
N GLY A 332 -7.19 -20.68 -6.25
CA GLY A 332 -5.92 -20.22 -5.73
C GLY A 332 -4.80 -21.26 -5.90
N THR A 333 -4.12 -21.60 -4.80
CA THR A 333 -3.09 -22.65 -4.74
C THR A 333 -3.51 -23.74 -3.76
N PRO A 334 -4.32 -24.72 -4.20
CA PRO A 334 -4.89 -25.74 -3.31
C PRO A 334 -3.87 -26.56 -2.53
N SER A 335 -2.62 -26.61 -2.99
CA SER A 335 -1.51 -27.29 -2.31
C SER A 335 -0.93 -26.50 -1.12
N ASP A 336 -1.33 -25.24 -0.91
CA ASP A 336 -0.91 -24.48 0.26
C ASP A 336 -1.87 -24.74 1.45
N PRO A 337 -1.43 -25.49 2.47
CA PRO A 337 -2.29 -25.82 3.61
C PRO A 337 -2.65 -24.59 4.48
N ALA A 338 -1.99 -23.46 4.28
CA ALA A 338 -2.24 -22.21 4.98
C ALA A 338 -3.10 -21.24 4.17
N GLN A 339 -3.55 -21.64 2.96
CA GLN A 339 -4.48 -20.83 2.18
C GLN A 339 -5.80 -20.65 2.91
N ASP A 340 -6.38 -19.44 2.83
CA ASP A 340 -7.69 -19.14 3.40
C ASP A 340 -8.76 -20.06 2.80
N ALA A 341 -9.54 -20.70 3.68
CA ALA A 341 -10.57 -21.68 3.30
C ALA A 341 -11.71 -21.09 2.44
N GLY A 342 -11.85 -19.76 2.41
CA GLY A 342 -12.75 -19.05 1.50
C GLY A 342 -12.31 -19.12 0.03
N ILE A 343 -11.03 -19.39 -0.24
CA ILE A 343 -10.49 -19.53 -1.59
C ILE A 343 -10.64 -20.97 -2.06
N ARG A 344 -11.60 -21.22 -2.94
CA ARG A 344 -11.97 -22.54 -3.45
C ARG A 344 -12.29 -22.47 -4.94
N PRO A 345 -12.20 -23.58 -5.70
CA PRO A 345 -12.58 -23.60 -7.10
C PRO A 345 -14.03 -23.12 -7.32
N LEU A 346 -14.22 -22.31 -8.37
CA LEU A 346 -15.51 -21.74 -8.73
C LEU A 346 -15.96 -22.30 -10.08
N ALA A 347 -17.24 -22.66 -10.17
CA ALA A 347 -17.83 -23.10 -11.43
C ALA A 347 -18.20 -21.85 -12.28
N LEU A 348 -17.24 -21.36 -13.05
CA LEU A 348 -17.36 -20.20 -13.93
C LEU A 348 -17.04 -20.60 -15.36
N ASP A 349 -17.97 -20.34 -16.27
CA ASP A 349 -17.70 -20.46 -17.71
C ASP A 349 -16.92 -19.22 -18.25
N ALA A 350 -16.59 -19.21 -19.53
CA ALA A 350 -15.85 -18.11 -20.14
C ALA A 350 -16.64 -16.79 -20.13
N ALA A 351 -17.97 -16.84 -20.28
CA ALA A 351 -18.83 -15.66 -20.25
C ALA A 351 -18.96 -15.09 -18.82
N ASP A 352 -18.99 -15.95 -17.80
CA ASP A 352 -19.00 -15.56 -16.39
C ASP A 352 -17.69 -14.83 -16.01
N ARG A 353 -16.56 -15.36 -16.45
CA ARG A 353 -15.23 -14.73 -16.21
C ARG A 353 -15.14 -13.36 -16.89
N ALA A 354 -15.62 -13.27 -18.15
CA ALA A 354 -15.66 -11.99 -18.85
C ALA A 354 -16.58 -10.97 -18.16
N ALA A 355 -17.74 -11.41 -17.66
CA ALA A 355 -18.66 -10.56 -16.91
C ALA A 355 -18.04 -10.05 -15.59
N LEU A 356 -17.33 -10.90 -14.85
CA LEU A 356 -16.60 -10.49 -13.65
C LEU A 356 -15.54 -9.43 -13.97
N VAL A 357 -14.79 -9.60 -15.06
CA VAL A 357 -13.79 -8.60 -15.51
C VAL A 357 -14.47 -7.29 -15.90
N ALA A 358 -15.61 -7.33 -16.60
CA ALA A 358 -16.38 -6.15 -16.94
C ALA A 358 -16.87 -5.41 -15.68
N PHE A 359 -17.42 -6.13 -14.72
CA PHE A 359 -17.78 -5.56 -13.41
C PHE A 359 -16.60 -4.89 -12.72
N LEU A 360 -15.44 -5.53 -12.65
CA LEU A 360 -14.23 -4.93 -12.07
C LEU A 360 -13.81 -3.65 -12.81
N GLY A 361 -14.03 -3.59 -14.12
CA GLY A 361 -13.84 -2.39 -14.95
C GLY A 361 -14.76 -1.24 -14.54
N SER A 362 -16.02 -1.54 -14.20
CA SER A 362 -17.02 -0.54 -13.78
C SER A 362 -16.71 0.16 -12.45
N LEU A 363 -15.75 -0.36 -11.68
CA LEU A 363 -15.26 0.23 -10.44
C LEU A 363 -14.27 1.39 -10.68
N THR A 364 -13.97 1.70 -11.95
CA THR A 364 -13.07 2.80 -12.32
C THR A 364 -13.81 4.13 -12.21
N SER A 365 -13.25 5.02 -11.40
CA SER A 365 -13.75 6.38 -11.22
C SER A 365 -12.91 7.36 -12.03
N PRO A 366 -13.49 8.49 -12.47
CA PRO A 366 -12.67 9.62 -12.87
C PRO A 366 -11.74 9.99 -11.71
N VAL A 367 -10.45 9.94 -11.94
CA VAL A 367 -9.50 10.53 -10.99
C VAL A 367 -9.73 12.03 -11.08
N ALA A 368 -10.21 12.65 -9.98
CA ALA A 368 -10.33 14.09 -9.94
C ALA A 368 -8.94 14.65 -10.30
N ALA A 369 -8.84 15.28 -11.47
CA ALA A 369 -7.61 15.95 -11.86
C ALA A 369 -7.25 16.88 -10.71
N SER A 370 -6.13 16.63 -10.03
CA SER A 370 -5.59 17.63 -9.11
C SER A 370 -5.49 18.92 -9.92
N PRO A 371 -6.09 20.05 -9.48
CA PRO A 371 -6.22 21.25 -10.29
C PRO A 371 -4.88 21.84 -10.79
N ASN A 372 -3.79 21.13 -10.62
CA ASN A 372 -2.45 21.49 -11.05
C ASN A 372 -1.63 20.24 -11.41
N GLN A 373 -2.09 19.39 -12.33
CA GLN A 373 -1.15 18.54 -13.08
C GLN A 373 -0.32 19.45 -13.96
N PRO A 374 1.04 19.30 -13.98
CA PRO A 374 1.87 20.06 -14.91
C PRO A 374 1.55 19.72 -16.35
#